data_66a1368cb4128513b27dcbb017ceda66
#
_entry.id   66a1368cb4128513b27dcbb017ceda66
#
_cell.length_a   1.000
_cell.length_b   1.000
_cell.length_c   1.000
_cell.angle_alpha   90.00
_cell.angle_beta   90.00
_cell.angle_gamma   90.00
#
_symmetry.space_group_name_H-M   'P 1'
#
loop_
_entity.id
_entity.type
_entity.pdbx_description
1 polymer ?
#
loop_
_entity_poly.entity_id
_entity_poly.type
_entity_poly.pdbx_seq_one_letter_code
_entity_poly.pdbx_strand_id
1 'polypeptide(L)'
;KDYINPSETTTGYIEKDGKLVAAPVISPTSMKGFSDIWASAENVSHWDISLAGGVLIAKPENRDMIYKPTKLANGKVVPAIAGWQFYNHKGLMDIKGSVSGHSAFLSRFTDASELVCVTLLANKEGVDLTNLGRKIAAAFDSNKMGTGANDNLLYTYESQFSVAETMARIEQTLKTMGIPVFAKFDHGKNAEEVGLELRPNQVIVFGSPKVGTQLMQDNPSISIELPLKISVWEDKNGSVWTTFPQMRVMGAEYGLDRKPVVGKMQELLEKIVIQSASVY
;
A
#
# COMPACT_ATOMS: atom_id res chain seq x y z
N LYS A 1 4.69 26.71 23.54
CA LYS A 1 6.15 26.40 23.71
C LYS A 1 6.27 24.98 24.15
N ASP A 2 6.52 24.19 23.24
CA ASP A 2 6.31 22.83 23.19
C ASP A 2 7.61 22.15 23.48
N TYR A 3 7.78 21.87 24.74
CA TYR A 3 8.94 21.18 25.23
C TYR A 3 8.62 19.69 25.32
N ILE A 4 9.19 18.96 24.40
CA ILE A 4 9.32 17.52 24.57
C ILE A 4 10.45 17.34 25.59
N ASN A 5 10.10 16.79 26.75
CA ASN A 5 11.11 16.33 27.69
C ASN A 5 11.80 15.10 27.06
N PRO A 6 13.12 15.15 26.76
CA PRO A 6 13.79 14.02 26.14
C PRO A 6 13.68 12.71 26.93
N SER A 7 13.44 12.79 28.24
CA SER A 7 13.23 11.62 29.10
C SER A 7 11.85 10.95 28.91
N GLU A 8 10.92 11.61 28.23
CA GLU A 8 9.58 11.10 27.95
C GLU A 8 9.43 10.55 26.53
N THR A 9 10.48 10.64 25.71
CA THR A 9 10.48 10.13 24.34
C THR A 9 11.16 8.77 24.27
N THR A 10 10.67 7.91 23.37
CA THR A 10 11.30 6.63 23.08
C THR A 10 12.57 6.83 22.22
N THR A 11 13.62 6.05 22.50
CA THR A 11 14.76 5.96 21.61
C THR A 11 14.32 5.30 20.30
N GLY A 12 14.58 5.96 19.18
CA GLY A 12 14.36 5.41 17.86
C GLY A 12 15.53 4.53 17.40
N TYR A 13 15.26 3.53 16.57
CA TYR A 13 16.26 2.58 16.09
C TYR A 13 16.24 2.48 14.56
N ILE A 14 17.43 2.28 14.00
CA ILE A 14 17.64 1.93 12.59
C ILE A 14 18.38 0.59 12.52
N GLU A 15 18.26 -0.08 11.40
CA GLU A 15 19.02 -1.30 11.12
C GLU A 15 20.29 -0.93 10.35
N LYS A 16 21.44 -1.31 10.91
CA LYS A 16 22.75 -1.14 10.28
C LYS A 16 23.52 -2.45 10.43
N ASP A 17 23.96 -3.00 9.30
CA ASP A 17 24.73 -4.26 9.23
C ASP A 17 24.03 -5.42 9.98
N GLY A 18 22.69 -5.52 9.85
CA GLY A 18 21.86 -6.54 10.50
C GLY A 18 21.67 -6.37 12.00
N LYS A 19 22.08 -5.23 12.58
CA LYS A 19 21.93 -4.90 14.00
C LYS A 19 21.07 -3.65 14.18
N LEU A 20 20.28 -3.64 15.26
CA LEU A 20 19.58 -2.45 15.68
C LEU A 20 20.55 -1.52 16.40
N VAL A 21 20.66 -0.29 15.90
CA VAL A 21 21.43 0.79 16.53
C VAL A 21 20.53 1.98 16.74
N ALA A 22 20.83 2.79 17.77
CA ALA A 22 20.08 4.01 18.00
C ALA A 22 20.16 4.93 16.79
N ALA A 23 19.02 5.44 16.37
CA ALA A 23 18.93 6.37 15.26
C ALA A 23 19.62 7.71 15.62
N PRO A 24 20.21 8.40 14.62
CA PRO A 24 20.74 9.74 14.85
C PRO A 24 19.64 10.68 15.36
N VAL A 25 19.97 11.49 16.34
CA VAL A 25 19.07 12.53 16.81
C VAL A 25 19.00 13.63 15.75
N ILE A 26 17.81 13.84 15.19
CA ILE A 26 17.56 14.93 14.26
C ILE A 26 17.12 16.15 15.05
N SER A 27 17.66 17.31 14.69
CA SER A 27 17.27 18.58 15.32
C SER A 27 15.76 18.83 15.13
N PRO A 28 15.01 19.14 16.19
CA PRO A 28 13.59 19.48 16.08
C PRO A 28 13.32 20.60 15.05
N THR A 29 14.25 21.53 14.90
CA THR A 29 14.14 22.61 13.91
C THR A 29 14.15 22.10 12.47
N SER A 30 14.92 21.04 12.20
CA SER A 30 15.00 20.43 10.86
C SER A 30 13.76 19.59 10.52
N MET A 31 12.98 19.20 11.52
CA MET A 31 11.76 18.38 11.35
C MET A 31 10.48 19.21 11.32
N LYS A 32 10.59 20.51 11.59
CA LYS A 32 9.45 21.41 11.74
C LYS A 32 8.56 21.43 10.50
N GLY A 33 7.28 21.17 10.70
CA GLY A 33 6.26 21.19 9.66
C GLY A 33 6.07 19.88 8.90
N PHE A 34 6.96 18.88 9.08
CA PHE A 34 6.74 17.58 8.44
C PHE A 34 6.80 16.37 9.40
N SER A 35 7.52 16.48 10.51
CA SER A 35 7.70 15.37 11.46
C SER A 35 8.09 15.85 12.86
N ASP A 36 7.45 16.93 13.32
CA ASP A 36 7.78 17.59 14.59
C ASP A 36 6.72 17.34 15.69
N ILE A 37 5.76 16.46 15.45
CA ILE A 37 4.77 16.08 16.45
C ILE A 37 5.20 14.80 17.14
N TRP A 38 5.30 14.86 18.47
CA TRP A 38 5.51 13.71 19.33
C TRP A 38 4.23 13.45 20.11
N ALA A 39 3.76 12.22 20.04
CA ALA A 39 2.52 11.82 20.71
C ALA A 39 2.53 10.33 21.00
N SER A 40 1.75 9.92 22.00
CA SER A 40 1.45 8.50 22.22
C SER A 40 0.47 7.97 21.17
N ALA A 41 0.41 6.66 21.01
CA ALA A 41 -0.58 6.05 20.12
C ALA A 41 -2.01 6.39 20.54
N GLU A 42 -2.27 6.49 21.83
CA GLU A 42 -3.57 6.90 22.38
C GLU A 42 -3.94 8.33 21.96
N ASN A 43 -3.02 9.29 22.11
CA ASN A 43 -3.27 10.68 21.71
C ASN A 43 -3.48 10.82 20.20
N VAL A 44 -2.73 10.08 19.39
CA VAL A 44 -2.92 10.05 17.93
C VAL A 44 -4.27 9.44 17.59
N SER A 45 -4.71 8.38 18.29
CA SER A 45 -6.03 7.78 18.08
C SER A 45 -7.15 8.75 18.46
N HIS A 46 -7.03 9.47 19.57
CA HIS A 46 -8.00 10.50 19.94
C HIS A 46 -8.09 11.63 18.92
N TRP A 47 -6.94 12.07 18.40
CA TRP A 47 -6.90 13.04 17.32
C TRP A 47 -7.61 12.53 16.06
N ASP A 48 -7.33 11.30 15.66
CA ASP A 48 -7.89 10.68 14.46
C ASP A 48 -9.42 10.51 14.57
N ILE A 49 -9.90 10.01 15.71
CA ILE A 49 -11.34 9.87 15.99
C ILE A 49 -12.02 11.23 16.02
N SER A 50 -11.40 12.23 16.63
CA SER A 50 -11.94 13.59 16.72
C SER A 50 -12.00 14.25 15.33
N LEU A 51 -11.03 13.99 14.48
CA LEU A 51 -11.03 14.45 13.10
C LEU A 51 -12.15 13.77 12.29
N ALA A 52 -12.29 12.47 12.40
CA ALA A 52 -13.33 11.69 11.72
C ALA A 52 -14.74 12.06 12.18
N GLY A 53 -14.92 12.21 13.49
CA GLY A 53 -16.19 12.58 14.11
C GLY A 53 -16.61 14.05 13.91
N GLY A 54 -15.76 14.86 13.27
CA GLY A 54 -16.07 16.26 12.99
C GLY A 54 -15.89 17.20 14.19
N VAL A 55 -15.22 16.75 15.26
CA VAL A 55 -14.93 17.59 16.43
C VAL A 55 -13.88 18.66 16.07
N LEU A 56 -12.82 18.27 15.37
CA LEU A 56 -11.74 19.19 14.97
C LEU A 56 -12.11 20.03 13.75
N ILE A 57 -12.88 19.48 12.82
CA ILE A 57 -13.37 20.17 11.62
C ILE A 57 -14.87 19.97 11.54
N ALA A 58 -15.61 20.90 12.11
CA ALA A 58 -17.06 20.79 12.25
C ALA A 58 -17.82 20.86 10.92
N LYS A 59 -17.31 21.64 9.95
CA LYS A 59 -17.96 21.82 8.66
C LYS A 59 -17.73 20.62 7.74
N PRO A 60 -18.77 19.90 7.30
CA PRO A 60 -18.63 18.72 6.45
C PRO A 60 -17.82 18.98 5.16
N GLU A 61 -18.07 20.13 4.51
CA GLU A 61 -17.38 20.52 3.29
C GLU A 61 -15.85 20.63 3.47
N ASN A 62 -15.39 21.09 4.63
CA ASN A 62 -13.96 21.19 4.93
C ASN A 62 -13.36 19.82 5.25
N ARG A 63 -14.11 18.93 5.91
CA ARG A 63 -13.68 17.53 6.12
C ARG A 63 -13.58 16.79 4.80
N ASP A 64 -14.57 16.97 3.95
CA ASP A 64 -14.59 16.35 2.63
C ASP A 64 -13.35 16.71 1.80
N MET A 65 -12.85 17.93 1.94
CA MET A 65 -11.63 18.37 1.26
C MET A 65 -10.40 17.55 1.68
N ILE A 66 -10.32 17.09 2.93
CA ILE A 66 -9.20 16.30 3.45
C ILE A 66 -9.25 14.86 2.93
N TYR A 67 -10.46 14.34 2.70
CA TYR A 67 -10.70 12.93 2.37
C TYR A 67 -11.01 12.68 0.90
N LYS A 68 -10.89 13.68 0.03
CA LYS A 68 -11.08 13.52 -1.41
C LYS A 68 -9.74 13.55 -2.15
N PRO A 69 -9.52 12.63 -3.10
CA PRO A 69 -8.38 12.73 -4.00
C PRO A 69 -8.38 14.09 -4.71
N THR A 70 -7.23 14.73 -4.77
CA THR A 70 -7.08 16.04 -5.43
C THR A 70 -6.74 15.84 -6.90
N LYS A 71 -7.42 16.58 -7.78
CA LYS A 71 -7.00 16.71 -9.18
C LYS A 71 -6.11 17.93 -9.33
N LEU A 72 -4.92 17.73 -9.87
CA LEU A 72 -4.02 18.82 -10.24
C LEU A 72 -4.53 19.53 -11.51
N ALA A 73 -4.00 20.72 -11.78
CA ALA A 73 -4.38 21.50 -12.98
C ALA A 73 -4.16 20.76 -14.31
N ASN A 74 -3.22 19.83 -14.36
CA ASN A 74 -2.95 18.96 -15.52
C ASN A 74 -3.86 17.71 -15.57
N GLY A 75 -4.87 17.62 -14.72
CA GLY A 75 -5.79 16.47 -14.63
C GLY A 75 -5.28 15.30 -13.81
N LYS A 76 -4.03 15.33 -13.34
CA LYS A 76 -3.45 14.25 -12.51
C LYS A 76 -4.20 14.14 -11.19
N VAL A 77 -4.63 12.93 -10.85
CA VAL A 77 -5.18 12.62 -9.53
C VAL A 77 -4.03 12.35 -8.57
N VAL A 78 -4.04 13.04 -7.44
CA VAL A 78 -3.13 12.76 -6.33
C VAL A 78 -3.85 11.77 -5.40
N PRO A 79 -3.36 10.54 -5.28
CA PRO A 79 -4.07 9.49 -4.54
C PRO A 79 -4.05 9.70 -3.02
N ALA A 80 -3.22 10.63 -2.52
CA ALA A 80 -3.12 10.97 -1.11
C ALA A 80 -3.30 12.47 -0.90
N ILE A 81 -4.29 12.85 -0.11
CA ILE A 81 -4.48 14.23 0.40
C ILE A 81 -4.07 14.23 1.86
N ALA A 82 -3.29 15.22 2.27
CA ALA A 82 -2.81 15.33 3.65
C ALA A 82 -2.16 14.03 4.18
N GLY A 83 -1.52 13.26 3.30
CA GLY A 83 -0.89 11.98 3.63
C GLY A 83 -1.80 10.76 3.58
N TRP A 84 -3.12 10.92 3.45
CA TRP A 84 -4.03 9.78 3.37
C TRP A 84 -3.91 9.06 2.04
N GLN A 85 -3.83 7.73 2.10
CA GLN A 85 -3.89 6.82 0.98
C GLN A 85 -5.27 6.16 0.95
N PHE A 86 -5.94 6.23 -0.20
CA PHE A 86 -7.25 5.64 -0.39
C PHE A 86 -7.11 4.35 -1.17
N TYR A 87 -7.68 3.29 -0.63
CA TYR A 87 -7.67 1.97 -1.24
C TYR A 87 -9.01 1.70 -1.92
N ASN A 88 -9.04 0.69 -2.77
CA ASN A 88 -10.26 0.28 -3.48
C ASN A 88 -11.33 -0.34 -2.55
N HIS A 89 -11.14 -0.26 -1.27
CA HIS A 89 -12.13 -0.64 -0.27
C HIS A 89 -12.88 0.60 0.22
N LYS A 90 -14.21 0.57 0.10
CA LYS A 90 -15.06 1.69 0.53
C LYS A 90 -14.83 2.00 1.99
N GLY A 91 -14.40 3.22 2.26
CA GLY A 91 -14.18 3.70 3.62
C GLY A 91 -12.83 3.39 4.23
N LEU A 92 -11.94 2.68 3.53
CA LEU A 92 -10.59 2.40 4.04
C LEU A 92 -9.61 3.49 3.60
N MET A 93 -8.90 4.07 4.55
CA MET A 93 -7.80 4.99 4.32
C MET A 93 -6.70 4.82 5.35
N ASP A 94 -5.46 4.98 4.88
CA ASP A 94 -4.26 4.85 5.70
C ASP A 94 -3.39 6.10 5.62
N ILE A 95 -2.68 6.38 6.71
CA ILE A 95 -1.49 7.25 6.72
C ILE A 95 -0.30 6.42 7.19
N LYS A 96 0.82 6.55 6.49
CA LYS A 96 2.09 5.91 6.85
C LYS A 96 3.18 6.97 6.93
N GLY A 97 4.05 6.83 7.92
CA GLY A 97 5.22 7.67 8.07
C GLY A 97 6.38 6.90 8.68
N SER A 98 7.60 7.28 8.30
CA SER A 98 8.82 6.73 8.88
C SER A 98 9.90 7.79 8.89
N VAL A 99 10.44 8.08 10.06
CA VAL A 99 11.49 9.09 10.22
C VAL A 99 12.28 8.89 11.51
N SER A 100 13.59 9.12 11.42
CA SER A 100 14.47 9.18 12.59
C SER A 100 14.27 8.03 13.59
N GLY A 101 14.31 6.81 13.10
CA GLY A 101 14.20 5.61 13.92
C GLY A 101 12.79 5.27 14.39
N HIS A 102 11.76 5.89 13.81
CA HIS A 102 10.37 5.64 14.16
C HIS A 102 9.53 5.35 12.92
N SER A 103 8.49 4.56 13.08
CA SER A 103 7.46 4.32 12.08
C SER A 103 6.07 4.52 12.68
N ALA A 104 5.18 5.11 11.90
CA ALA A 104 3.79 5.35 12.26
C ALA A 104 2.86 4.79 11.20
N PHE A 105 1.74 4.25 11.64
CA PHE A 105 0.67 3.76 10.78
C PHE A 105 -0.66 4.06 11.43
N LEU A 106 -1.51 4.76 10.70
CA LEU A 106 -2.91 4.98 11.04
C LEU A 106 -3.76 4.35 9.96
N SER A 107 -4.75 3.60 10.36
CA SER A 107 -5.74 3.02 9.45
C SER A 107 -7.13 3.34 9.94
N ARG A 108 -7.97 3.84 9.05
CA ARG A 108 -9.34 4.20 9.35
C ARG A 108 -10.29 3.46 8.43
N PHE A 109 -11.30 2.85 9.02
CA PHE A 109 -12.43 2.27 8.33
C PHE A 109 -13.65 3.16 8.60
N THR A 110 -14.12 3.86 7.58
CA THR A 110 -15.27 4.74 7.66
C THR A 110 -16.46 4.09 6.95
N ASP A 111 -17.01 3.04 7.51
CA ASP A 111 -18.29 2.55 7.03
C ASP A 111 -19.44 3.32 7.69
N ALA A 112 -20.59 3.35 7.02
CA ALA A 112 -21.74 4.14 7.43
C ALA A 112 -22.27 3.83 8.84
N SER A 113 -21.97 2.64 9.36
CA SER A 113 -22.44 2.16 10.67
C SER A 113 -21.38 2.18 11.78
N GLU A 114 -20.08 2.12 11.44
CA GLU A 114 -19.03 1.96 12.42
C GLU A 114 -17.72 2.61 12.00
N LEU A 115 -17.15 3.41 12.90
CA LEU A 115 -15.82 3.98 12.75
C LEU A 115 -14.81 3.12 13.53
N VAL A 116 -13.89 2.48 12.83
CA VAL A 116 -12.76 1.79 13.43
C VAL A 116 -11.46 2.48 13.03
N CYS A 117 -10.69 2.93 14.02
CA CYS A 117 -9.36 3.50 13.82
C CYS A 117 -8.31 2.62 14.48
N VAL A 118 -7.25 2.31 13.75
CA VAL A 118 -6.11 1.56 14.26
C VAL A 118 -4.87 2.44 14.17
N THR A 119 -4.25 2.71 15.30
CA THR A 119 -3.01 3.49 15.37
C THR A 119 -1.87 2.61 15.88
N LEU A 120 -0.80 2.52 15.11
CA LEU A 120 0.40 1.78 15.46
C LEU A 120 1.62 2.70 15.38
N LEU A 121 2.42 2.70 16.44
CA LEU A 121 3.69 3.39 16.49
C LEU A 121 4.78 2.37 16.80
N ALA A 122 5.91 2.45 16.12
CA ALA A 122 7.08 1.64 16.37
C ALA A 122 8.31 2.54 16.51
N ASN A 123 9.18 2.23 17.44
CA ASN A 123 10.46 2.90 17.62
C ASN A 123 11.58 2.25 16.79
N LYS A 124 11.23 1.80 15.59
CA LYS A 124 12.14 1.35 14.55
C LYS A 124 11.73 1.97 13.22
N GLU A 125 12.70 2.51 12.48
CA GLU A 125 12.48 3.07 11.16
C GLU A 125 12.22 1.97 10.10
N GLY A 126 11.34 2.28 9.14
CA GLY A 126 11.09 1.42 7.99
C GLY A 126 10.29 0.15 8.30
N VAL A 127 9.56 0.10 9.42
CA VAL A 127 8.69 -1.05 9.73
C VAL A 127 7.38 -0.94 8.96
N ASP A 128 7.03 -1.99 8.20
CA ASP A 128 5.69 -2.10 7.61
C ASP A 128 4.70 -2.62 8.66
N LEU A 129 3.87 -1.72 9.17
CA LEU A 129 2.86 -1.98 10.18
C LEU A 129 1.48 -2.33 9.58
N THR A 130 1.36 -2.37 8.25
CA THR A 130 0.07 -2.52 7.56
C THR A 130 -0.63 -3.83 7.93
N ASN A 131 0.06 -4.96 7.79
CA ASN A 131 -0.53 -6.26 8.08
C ASN A 131 -0.94 -6.41 9.56
N LEU A 132 -0.15 -5.86 10.47
CA LEU A 132 -0.51 -5.85 11.89
C LEU A 132 -1.77 -5.01 12.12
N GLY A 133 -1.85 -3.83 11.50
CA GLY A 133 -3.03 -2.97 11.58
C GLY A 133 -4.29 -3.65 11.06
N ARG A 134 -4.20 -4.38 9.93
CA ARG A 134 -5.33 -5.15 9.39
C ARG A 134 -5.76 -6.27 10.33
N LYS A 135 -4.82 -7.02 10.91
CA LYS A 135 -5.13 -8.09 11.88
C LYS A 135 -5.81 -7.54 13.14
N ILE A 136 -5.38 -6.38 13.62
CA ILE A 136 -6.01 -5.71 14.77
C ILE A 136 -7.43 -5.29 14.41
N ALA A 137 -7.65 -4.66 13.26
CA ALA A 137 -8.99 -4.28 12.81
C ALA A 137 -9.91 -5.51 12.70
N ALA A 138 -9.43 -6.63 12.16
CA ALA A 138 -10.17 -7.86 12.04
C ALA A 138 -10.52 -8.53 13.37
N ALA A 139 -9.76 -8.26 14.42
CA ALA A 139 -10.08 -8.75 15.75
C ALA A 139 -11.35 -8.08 16.34
N PHE A 140 -11.69 -6.88 15.85
CA PHE A 140 -12.94 -6.20 16.20
C PHE A 140 -14.09 -6.64 15.30
N ASP A 141 -13.85 -6.73 14.00
CA ASP A 141 -14.82 -7.18 13.00
C ASP A 141 -14.08 -7.85 11.85
N SER A 142 -14.38 -9.12 11.59
CA SER A 142 -13.75 -9.88 10.50
C SER A 142 -13.97 -9.26 9.11
N ASN A 143 -15.07 -8.52 8.93
CA ASN A 143 -15.33 -7.75 7.71
C ASN A 143 -14.39 -6.55 7.55
N LYS A 144 -13.73 -6.12 8.63
CA LYS A 144 -12.81 -4.97 8.66
C LYS A 144 -11.34 -5.34 8.42
N MET A 145 -11.05 -6.56 8.05
CA MET A 145 -9.74 -6.90 7.45
C MET A 145 -9.49 -6.13 6.15
N GLY A 146 -10.45 -5.25 5.85
CA GLY A 146 -10.31 -4.33 4.75
C GLY A 146 -10.52 -4.99 3.46
N THR A 147 -11.50 -5.90 3.43
CA THR A 147 -11.64 -6.58 2.20
C THR A 147 -11.80 -8.05 2.47
N GLY A 148 -12.66 -8.70 1.87
CA GLY A 148 -12.75 -10.15 1.93
C GLY A 148 -11.36 -10.83 1.87
N ALA A 149 -11.26 -12.07 2.23
CA ALA A 149 -10.00 -12.84 2.31
C ALA A 149 -9.08 -12.70 1.08
N ASN A 150 -9.63 -12.31 -0.07
CA ASN A 150 -8.89 -12.10 -1.30
C ASN A 150 -8.10 -10.78 -1.36
N ASP A 151 -8.56 -9.74 -0.66
CA ASP A 151 -7.92 -8.42 -0.76
C ASP A 151 -6.65 -8.31 0.09
N ASN A 152 -6.49 -9.19 1.08
CA ASN A 152 -5.22 -9.31 1.81
C ASN A 152 -4.10 -9.94 0.98
N LEU A 153 -4.46 -10.69 -0.07
CA LEU A 153 -3.50 -11.33 -0.98
C LEU A 153 -3.12 -10.44 -2.15
N LEU A 154 -3.92 -9.39 -2.43
CA LEU A 154 -3.76 -8.53 -3.59
C LEU A 154 -3.66 -7.06 -3.20
N TYR A 155 -2.81 -6.33 -3.90
CA TYR A 155 -2.84 -4.86 -3.95
C TYR A 155 -3.57 -4.43 -5.21
N THR A 156 -4.33 -3.33 -5.09
CA THR A 156 -4.98 -2.67 -6.22
C THR A 156 -4.59 -1.19 -6.23
N TYR A 157 -4.16 -0.70 -7.37
CA TYR A 157 -3.70 0.68 -7.58
C TYR A 157 -4.38 1.29 -8.79
N GLU A 158 -4.93 2.50 -8.66
CA GLU A 158 -5.61 3.18 -9.77
C GLU A 158 -4.59 3.69 -10.80
N SER A 159 -4.83 3.41 -12.06
CA SER A 159 -4.03 3.94 -13.17
C SER A 159 -4.64 5.23 -13.72
N GLN A 160 -3.76 6.16 -14.11
CA GLN A 160 -4.13 7.41 -14.78
C GLN A 160 -4.28 7.26 -16.30
N PHE A 161 -4.09 6.06 -16.81
CA PHE A 161 -4.05 5.73 -18.24
C PHE A 161 -5.11 4.68 -18.59
N SER A 162 -5.40 4.51 -19.86
CA SER A 162 -6.21 3.39 -20.33
C SER A 162 -5.56 2.04 -20.02
N VAL A 163 -6.34 0.97 -20.05
CA VAL A 163 -5.83 -0.40 -19.84
C VAL A 163 -4.68 -0.71 -20.82
N ALA A 164 -4.87 -0.37 -22.10
CA ALA A 164 -3.87 -0.63 -23.14
C ALA A 164 -2.58 0.16 -22.90
N GLU A 165 -2.69 1.43 -22.53
CA GLU A 165 -1.53 2.28 -22.26
C GLU A 165 -0.81 1.85 -20.98
N THR A 166 -1.53 1.56 -19.91
CA THR A 166 -0.96 1.05 -18.65
C THR A 166 -0.19 -0.24 -18.88
N MET A 167 -0.75 -1.16 -19.66
CA MET A 167 -0.10 -2.42 -20.01
C MET A 167 1.19 -2.19 -20.82
N ALA A 168 1.16 -1.30 -21.81
CA ALA A 168 2.35 -0.95 -22.61
C ALA A 168 3.45 -0.33 -21.74
N ARG A 169 3.09 0.50 -20.77
CA ARG A 169 4.04 1.10 -19.81
C ARG A 169 4.64 0.06 -18.88
N ILE A 170 3.85 -0.91 -18.41
CA ILE A 170 4.35 -2.05 -17.62
C ILE A 170 5.36 -2.85 -18.45
N GLU A 171 5.05 -3.18 -19.69
CA GLU A 171 5.97 -3.90 -20.58
C GLU A 171 7.28 -3.14 -20.78
N GLN A 172 7.19 -1.84 -21.04
CA GLN A 172 8.38 -1.00 -21.20
C GLN A 172 9.22 -0.94 -19.92
N THR A 173 8.58 -0.87 -18.77
CA THR A 173 9.25 -0.88 -17.45
C THR A 173 9.98 -2.21 -17.23
N LEU A 174 9.31 -3.34 -17.48
CA LEU A 174 9.90 -4.68 -17.38
C LEU A 174 11.09 -4.84 -18.33
N LYS A 175 10.96 -4.38 -19.58
CA LYS A 175 12.04 -4.39 -20.57
C LYS A 175 13.24 -3.58 -20.11
N THR A 176 13.02 -2.38 -19.57
CA THR A 176 14.09 -1.52 -19.04
C THR A 176 14.81 -2.16 -17.86
N MET A 177 14.09 -2.92 -17.04
CA MET A 177 14.63 -3.65 -15.90
C MET A 177 15.27 -5.00 -16.31
N GLY A 178 15.20 -5.40 -17.58
CA GLY A 178 15.70 -6.70 -18.06
C GLY A 178 14.93 -7.90 -17.51
N ILE A 179 13.65 -7.72 -17.18
CA ILE A 179 12.79 -8.78 -16.62
C ILE A 179 11.99 -9.43 -17.76
N PRO A 180 12.13 -10.75 -17.97
CA PRO A 180 11.40 -11.44 -19.02
C PRO A 180 9.89 -11.44 -18.80
N VAL A 181 9.15 -11.17 -19.87
CA VAL A 181 7.70 -11.39 -19.96
C VAL A 181 7.50 -12.79 -20.54
N PHE A 182 6.71 -13.62 -19.85
CA PHE A 182 6.44 -15.00 -20.27
C PHE A 182 5.14 -15.12 -21.06
N ALA A 183 4.11 -14.35 -20.68
CA ALA A 183 2.81 -14.37 -21.36
C ALA A 183 2.04 -13.06 -21.14
N LYS A 184 1.11 -12.81 -22.05
CA LYS A 184 0.05 -11.79 -21.91
C LYS A 184 -1.27 -12.41 -22.29
N PHE A 185 -2.29 -12.05 -21.54
CA PHE A 185 -3.67 -12.46 -21.80
C PHE A 185 -4.56 -11.23 -21.90
N ASP A 186 -5.37 -11.17 -22.96
CA ASP A 186 -6.38 -10.15 -23.15
C ASP A 186 -7.75 -10.78 -22.94
N HIS A 187 -8.25 -10.67 -21.71
CA HIS A 187 -9.52 -11.27 -21.34
C HIS A 187 -10.71 -10.58 -22.01
N GLY A 188 -10.59 -9.27 -22.34
CA GLY A 188 -11.60 -8.56 -23.10
C GLY A 188 -11.78 -9.18 -24.49
N LYS A 189 -10.68 -9.36 -25.24
CA LYS A 189 -10.71 -10.03 -26.56
C LYS A 189 -11.18 -11.48 -26.48
N ASN A 190 -10.68 -12.21 -25.49
CA ASN A 190 -11.09 -13.61 -25.30
C ASN A 190 -12.62 -13.73 -25.03
N ALA A 191 -13.21 -12.76 -24.35
CA ALA A 191 -14.65 -12.70 -24.14
C ALA A 191 -15.41 -12.43 -25.46
N GLU A 192 -14.93 -11.49 -26.28
CA GLU A 192 -15.52 -11.21 -27.61
C GLU A 192 -15.52 -12.46 -28.51
N GLU A 193 -14.43 -13.24 -28.51
CA GLU A 193 -14.30 -14.46 -29.31
C GLU A 193 -15.34 -15.53 -28.95
N VAL A 194 -15.89 -15.51 -27.74
CA VAL A 194 -16.94 -16.42 -27.29
C VAL A 194 -18.33 -15.77 -27.18
N GLY A 195 -18.45 -14.54 -27.72
CA GLY A 195 -19.72 -13.81 -27.77
C GLY A 195 -20.17 -13.22 -26.42
N LEU A 196 -19.24 -12.97 -25.50
CA LEU A 196 -19.49 -12.34 -24.22
C LEU A 196 -18.92 -10.92 -24.20
N GLU A 197 -19.55 -10.04 -23.43
CA GLU A 197 -19.06 -8.69 -23.19
C GLU A 197 -18.22 -8.65 -21.90
N LEU A 198 -17.00 -8.16 -21.99
CA LEU A 198 -16.13 -7.87 -20.86
C LEU A 198 -15.44 -6.52 -21.11
N ARG A 199 -15.41 -5.67 -20.08
CA ARG A 199 -14.63 -4.45 -20.13
C ARG A 199 -13.14 -4.75 -20.32
N PRO A 200 -12.35 -3.80 -20.82
CA PRO A 200 -10.92 -4.01 -20.98
C PRO A 200 -10.30 -4.64 -19.74
N ASN A 201 -9.66 -5.78 -19.93
CA ASN A 201 -9.03 -6.55 -18.87
C ASN A 201 -7.87 -7.37 -19.45
N GLN A 202 -6.67 -7.08 -18.98
CA GLN A 202 -5.45 -7.74 -19.45
C GLN A 202 -4.60 -8.21 -18.28
N VAL A 203 -3.87 -9.30 -18.47
CA VAL A 203 -2.92 -9.83 -17.49
C VAL A 203 -1.55 -10.02 -18.16
N ILE A 204 -0.52 -9.56 -17.47
CA ILE A 204 0.88 -9.81 -17.85
C ILE A 204 1.53 -10.74 -16.84
N VAL A 205 2.24 -11.75 -17.33
CA VAL A 205 2.95 -12.77 -16.56
C VAL A 205 4.45 -12.62 -16.82
N PHE A 206 5.22 -12.41 -15.77
CA PHE A 206 6.64 -12.11 -15.89
C PHE A 206 7.42 -12.61 -14.67
N GLY A 207 8.74 -12.62 -14.78
CA GLY A 207 9.57 -12.98 -13.63
C GLY A 207 10.99 -13.39 -14.03
N SER A 208 11.76 -13.79 -13.03
CA SER A 208 13.10 -14.32 -13.18
C SER A 208 13.15 -15.76 -12.67
N PRO A 209 13.49 -16.74 -13.52
CA PRO A 209 13.66 -18.12 -13.07
C PRO A 209 14.63 -18.25 -11.89
N LYS A 210 15.71 -17.47 -11.90
CA LYS A 210 16.69 -17.44 -10.80
C LYS A 210 16.07 -17.05 -9.46
N VAL A 211 15.10 -16.13 -9.47
CA VAL A 211 14.42 -15.65 -8.25
C VAL A 211 13.36 -16.64 -7.80
N GLY A 212 12.50 -17.07 -8.72
CA GLY A 212 11.41 -18.01 -8.41
C GLY A 212 11.92 -19.38 -7.92
N THR A 213 13.02 -19.87 -8.51
CA THR A 213 13.62 -21.15 -8.10
C THR A 213 14.07 -21.14 -6.65
N GLN A 214 14.58 -20.03 -6.13
CA GLN A 214 14.98 -19.93 -4.72
C GLN A 214 13.81 -20.16 -3.77
N LEU A 215 12.63 -19.64 -4.09
CA LEU A 215 11.43 -19.88 -3.29
C LEU A 215 10.92 -21.32 -3.42
N MET A 216 10.93 -21.86 -4.63
CA MET A 216 10.50 -23.24 -4.89
C MET A 216 11.44 -24.30 -4.30
N GLN A 217 12.72 -24.00 -4.09
CA GLN A 217 13.65 -24.86 -3.37
C GLN A 217 13.31 -24.96 -1.88
N ASP A 218 12.81 -23.89 -1.28
CA ASP A 218 12.37 -23.89 0.12
C ASP A 218 10.97 -24.50 0.28
N ASN A 219 10.04 -24.16 -0.61
CA ASN A 219 8.69 -24.72 -0.64
C ASN A 219 8.18 -24.86 -2.08
N PRO A 220 8.22 -26.09 -2.66
CA PRO A 220 7.81 -26.31 -4.04
C PRO A 220 6.37 -25.91 -4.37
N SER A 221 5.46 -25.94 -3.39
CA SER A 221 4.05 -25.63 -3.61
C SER A 221 3.78 -24.17 -3.98
N ILE A 222 4.73 -23.24 -3.68
CA ILE A 222 4.60 -21.83 -4.10
C ILE A 222 4.65 -21.66 -5.63
N SER A 223 5.01 -22.71 -6.36
CA SER A 223 5.03 -22.70 -7.83
C SER A 223 3.69 -22.32 -8.45
N ILE A 224 2.57 -22.56 -7.76
CA ILE A 224 1.23 -22.16 -8.22
C ILE A 224 1.07 -20.64 -8.29
N GLU A 225 1.79 -19.89 -7.47
CA GLU A 225 1.76 -18.43 -7.40
C GLU A 225 2.75 -17.78 -8.37
N LEU A 226 3.71 -18.54 -8.85
CA LEU A 226 4.73 -18.07 -9.75
C LEU A 226 4.47 -18.54 -11.20
N PRO A 227 4.89 -17.78 -12.22
CA PRO A 227 5.53 -16.45 -12.19
C PRO A 227 4.63 -15.32 -11.67
N LEU A 228 5.24 -14.15 -11.38
CA LEU A 228 4.50 -12.97 -10.97
C LEU A 228 3.52 -12.52 -12.04
N LYS A 229 2.43 -11.90 -11.60
CA LYS A 229 1.33 -11.43 -12.46
C LYS A 229 0.91 -10.03 -12.04
N ILE A 230 0.57 -9.21 -13.04
CA ILE A 230 -0.15 -7.94 -12.85
C ILE A 230 -1.36 -7.97 -13.76
N SER A 231 -2.54 -7.73 -13.20
CA SER A 231 -3.78 -7.51 -13.95
C SER A 231 -4.01 -6.02 -14.11
N VAL A 232 -4.44 -5.58 -15.30
CA VAL A 232 -4.90 -4.21 -15.59
C VAL A 232 -6.31 -4.30 -16.13
N TRP A 233 -7.25 -3.61 -15.48
CA TRP A 233 -8.67 -3.75 -15.80
C TRP A 233 -9.44 -2.46 -15.57
N GLU A 234 -10.56 -2.31 -16.30
CA GLU A 234 -11.48 -1.18 -16.21
C GLU A 234 -12.71 -1.56 -15.42
N ASP A 235 -13.09 -0.73 -14.45
CA ASP A 235 -14.30 -0.92 -13.66
C ASP A 235 -15.56 -0.38 -14.37
N LYS A 236 -16.72 -0.56 -13.73
CA LYS A 236 -18.01 -0.07 -14.26
C LYS A 236 -18.11 1.44 -14.40
N ASN A 237 -17.24 2.19 -13.73
CA ASN A 237 -17.23 3.65 -13.75
C ASN A 237 -16.22 4.21 -14.78
N GLY A 238 -15.48 3.33 -15.48
CA GLY A 238 -14.43 3.69 -16.41
C GLY A 238 -13.07 4.01 -15.75
N SER A 239 -12.94 3.74 -14.44
CA SER A 239 -11.65 3.82 -13.76
C SER A 239 -10.80 2.60 -14.10
N VAL A 240 -9.50 2.82 -14.32
CA VAL A 240 -8.56 1.75 -14.64
C VAL A 240 -7.73 1.39 -13.42
N TRP A 241 -7.61 0.10 -13.17
CA TRP A 241 -6.96 -0.46 -11.99
C TRP A 241 -5.84 -1.43 -12.37
N THR A 242 -4.78 -1.42 -11.58
CA THR A 242 -3.76 -2.47 -11.60
C THR A 242 -3.90 -3.31 -10.33
N THR A 243 -3.88 -4.62 -10.48
CA THR A 243 -3.96 -5.56 -9.35
C THR A 243 -2.78 -6.52 -9.39
N PHE A 244 -2.12 -6.72 -8.25
CA PHE A 244 -0.95 -7.58 -8.12
C PHE A 244 -0.86 -8.21 -6.73
N PRO A 245 -0.14 -9.35 -6.58
CA PRO A 245 -0.08 -10.05 -5.30
C PRO A 245 0.69 -9.30 -4.23
N GLN A 246 0.22 -9.42 -2.99
CA GLN A 246 0.98 -9.06 -1.80
C GLN A 246 1.96 -10.18 -1.46
N MET A 247 3.17 -10.09 -1.98
CA MET A 247 4.16 -11.15 -1.85
C MET A 247 4.50 -11.50 -0.40
N ARG A 248 4.44 -10.56 0.52
CA ARG A 248 4.73 -10.83 1.94
C ARG A 248 3.64 -11.68 2.58
N VAL A 249 2.37 -11.39 2.27
CA VAL A 249 1.23 -12.19 2.76
C VAL A 249 1.23 -13.56 2.10
N MET A 250 1.38 -13.60 0.79
CA MET A 250 1.50 -14.84 0.05
C MET A 250 2.67 -15.69 0.56
N GLY A 251 3.84 -15.09 0.76
CA GLY A 251 5.01 -15.80 1.30
C GLY A 251 4.74 -16.40 2.68
N ALA A 252 3.94 -15.73 3.53
CA ALA A 252 3.59 -16.24 4.85
C ALA A 252 2.73 -17.53 4.77
N GLU A 253 1.80 -17.62 3.80
CA GLU A 253 0.99 -18.84 3.57
C GLU A 253 1.86 -20.06 3.25
N TYR A 254 3.04 -19.85 2.67
CA TYR A 254 4.01 -20.89 2.32
C TYR A 254 5.16 -21.02 3.33
N GLY A 255 5.12 -20.27 4.45
CA GLY A 255 6.19 -20.25 5.45
C GLY A 255 7.48 -19.56 4.99
N LEU A 256 7.39 -18.66 4.01
CA LEU A 256 8.51 -17.98 3.37
C LEU A 256 8.59 -16.48 3.70
N ASP A 257 7.78 -16.00 4.63
CA ASP A 257 7.64 -14.58 5.02
C ASP A 257 8.97 -13.92 5.43
N ARG A 258 9.88 -14.71 6.02
CA ARG A 258 11.20 -14.24 6.48
C ARG A 258 12.27 -14.24 5.40
N LYS A 259 11.98 -14.71 4.18
CA LYS A 259 12.94 -14.72 3.10
C LYS A 259 13.13 -13.32 2.50
N PRO A 260 14.36 -12.78 2.45
CA PRO A 260 14.59 -11.43 1.92
C PRO A 260 14.14 -11.26 0.46
N VAL A 261 14.10 -12.34 -0.31
CA VAL A 261 13.65 -12.33 -1.69
C VAL A 261 12.17 -11.98 -1.81
N VAL A 262 11.34 -12.38 -0.85
CA VAL A 262 9.90 -12.05 -0.82
C VAL A 262 9.71 -10.53 -0.71
N GLY A 263 10.46 -9.87 0.18
CA GLY A 263 10.44 -8.41 0.31
C GLY A 263 10.87 -7.71 -0.99
N LYS A 264 11.96 -8.19 -1.62
CA LYS A 264 12.44 -7.63 -2.90
C LYS A 264 11.43 -7.81 -4.04
N MET A 265 10.69 -8.91 -4.06
CA MET A 265 9.62 -9.13 -5.05
C MET A 265 8.45 -8.16 -4.82
N GLN A 266 8.10 -7.89 -3.57
CA GLN A 266 7.09 -6.91 -3.22
C GLN A 266 7.48 -5.50 -3.69
N GLU A 267 8.67 -5.05 -3.34
CA GLU A 267 9.22 -3.75 -3.76
C GLU A 267 9.29 -3.61 -5.30
N LEU A 268 9.63 -4.69 -5.98
CA LEU A 268 9.66 -4.72 -7.44
C LEU A 268 8.26 -4.52 -8.04
N LEU A 269 7.25 -5.24 -7.56
CA LEU A 269 5.87 -5.12 -8.01
C LEU A 269 5.34 -3.69 -7.80
N GLU A 270 5.52 -3.14 -6.61
CA GLU A 270 5.12 -1.78 -6.29
C GLU A 270 5.80 -0.75 -7.20
N LYS A 271 7.11 -0.90 -7.41
CA LYS A 271 7.87 -0.02 -8.30
C LYS A 271 7.36 -0.07 -9.74
N ILE A 272 7.13 -1.26 -10.28
CA ILE A 272 6.60 -1.43 -11.65
C ILE A 272 5.25 -0.73 -11.77
N VAL A 273 4.34 -0.99 -10.85
CA VAL A 273 2.98 -0.44 -10.88
C VAL A 273 3.00 1.08 -10.74
N ILE A 274 3.70 1.62 -9.76
CA ILE A 274 3.77 3.08 -9.54
C ILE A 274 4.34 3.78 -10.77
N GLN A 275 5.43 3.27 -11.35
CA GLN A 275 6.05 3.86 -12.55
C GLN A 275 5.17 3.76 -13.80
N SER A 276 4.31 2.76 -13.88
CA SER A 276 3.50 2.51 -15.06
C SER A 276 2.10 3.11 -14.98
N ALA A 277 1.54 3.25 -13.80
CA ALA A 277 0.18 3.73 -13.58
C ALA A 277 0.08 5.24 -13.29
N SER A 278 1.20 5.91 -13.06
CA SER A 278 1.25 7.35 -12.75
C SER A 278 2.07 8.14 -13.76
N VAL A 279 1.73 9.43 -13.90
CA VAL A 279 2.57 10.41 -14.61
C VAL A 279 3.56 10.98 -13.58
N TYR A 280 4.84 10.69 -13.71
CA TYR A 280 5.94 11.37 -13.06
C TYR A 280 6.78 12.12 -14.08
#